data_dda937d160e35fa980b955dcd45dd60b
#
_entry.id   dda937d160e35fa980b955dcd45dd60b
#
_cell.length_a   1.000
_cell.length_b   1.000
_cell.length_c   1.000
_cell.angle_alpha   90.00
_cell.angle_beta   90.00
_cell.angle_gamma   90.00
#
_symmetry.space_group_name_H-M   'P 1'
#
loop_
_entity.id
_entity.type
_entity.pdbx_description
1 polymer ?
#
loop_
_entity_poly.entity_id
_entity_poly.type
_entity_poly.pdbx_seq_one_letter_code
_entity_poly.pdbx_strand_id
1 'polypeptide(L)' 'NTARLTPADQMLAKVTRIAGVVFIVVAILACLFAGRLAG' A
#
# COMPACT_ATOMS: atom_id res chain seq x y z
N ASN A 1 -9.76 -11.15 21.50
CA ASN A 1 -10.17 -9.83 21.26
C ASN A 1 -9.04 -8.94 20.74
N THR A 2 -9.44 -8.00 19.92
CA THR A 2 -8.46 -7.15 19.23
C THR A 2 -7.70 -6.24 20.17
N ALA A 3 -8.19 -6.03 21.37
CA ALA A 3 -7.51 -5.20 22.35
C ALA A 3 -6.18 -5.79 22.79
N ARG A 4 -5.93 -7.03 22.45
CA ARG A 4 -4.72 -7.72 22.87
C ARG A 4 -3.60 -7.65 21.88
N LEU A 5 -3.75 -6.88 20.85
CA LEU A 5 -2.69 -6.75 19.85
C LEU A 5 -1.44 -6.16 20.49
N THR A 6 -0.31 -6.81 20.25
CA THR A 6 0.97 -6.28 20.71
C THR A 6 1.38 -5.09 19.87
N PRO A 7 2.30 -4.25 20.38
CA PRO A 7 2.82 -3.14 19.58
C PRO A 7 3.39 -3.61 18.24
N ALA A 8 4.04 -4.77 18.24
CA ALA A 8 4.59 -5.30 17.00
C ALA A 8 3.50 -5.65 16.01
N ASP A 9 2.40 -6.24 16.49
CA ASP A 9 1.29 -6.59 15.61
C ASP A 9 0.65 -5.35 15.02
N GLN A 10 0.48 -4.31 15.83
CA GLN A 10 -0.09 -3.06 15.35
C GLN A 10 0.81 -2.42 14.30
N MET A 11 2.11 -2.47 14.53
CA MET A 11 3.08 -1.92 13.59
C MET A 11 3.04 -2.68 12.27
N LEU A 12 2.98 -4.00 12.34
CA LEU A 12 2.91 -4.83 11.14
C LEU A 12 1.64 -4.53 10.35
N ALA A 13 0.52 -4.40 11.03
CA ALA A 13 -0.73 -4.10 10.35
C ALA A 13 -0.67 -2.73 9.65
N LYS A 14 -0.08 -1.74 10.32
CA LYS A 14 0.06 -0.42 9.76
C LYS A 14 0.99 -0.43 8.55
N VAL A 15 2.11 -1.10 8.66
CA VAL A 15 3.08 -1.19 7.57
C VAL A 15 2.46 -1.89 6.37
N THR A 16 1.73 -2.97 6.61
CA THR A 16 1.08 -3.71 5.53
C THR A 16 0.06 -2.82 4.82
N ARG A 17 -0.71 -2.05 5.57
CA ARG A 17 -1.71 -1.17 4.97
C ARG A 17 -1.04 -0.07 4.14
N ILE A 18 -0.02 0.55 4.69
CA ILE A 18 0.69 1.61 3.99
C ILE A 18 1.34 1.06 2.73
N ALA A 19 1.97 -0.10 2.84
CA ALA A 19 2.62 -0.73 1.69
C ALA A 19 1.61 -1.02 0.59
N GLY A 20 0.44 -1.52 0.96
CA GLY A 20 -0.61 -1.81 -0.02
C GLY A 20 -1.08 -0.55 -0.73
N VAL A 21 -1.32 0.52 0.03
CA VAL A 21 -1.77 1.78 -0.55
C VAL A 21 -0.71 2.33 -1.49
N VAL A 22 0.54 2.34 -1.05
CA VAL A 22 1.65 2.84 -1.88
C VAL A 22 1.76 2.01 -3.15
N PHE A 23 1.62 0.71 -3.04
CA PHE A 23 1.72 -0.17 -4.20
C PHE A 23 0.61 0.15 -5.21
N ILE A 24 -0.61 0.36 -4.73
CA ILE A 24 -1.73 0.68 -5.60
C ILE A 24 -1.50 2.02 -6.29
N VAL A 25 -1.05 3.03 -5.55
CA VAL A 25 -0.78 4.35 -6.10
C VAL A 25 0.28 4.26 -7.18
N VAL A 26 1.37 3.55 -6.90
CA VAL A 26 2.44 3.39 -7.87
C VAL A 26 1.94 2.67 -9.12
N ALA A 27 1.11 1.66 -8.94
CA ALA A 27 0.56 0.92 -10.07
C ALA A 27 -0.30 1.82 -10.95
N ILE A 28 -1.12 2.66 -10.34
CA ILE A 28 -1.96 3.59 -11.09
C ILE A 28 -1.11 4.59 -11.85
N LEU A 29 -0.10 5.15 -11.19
CA LEU A 29 0.79 6.11 -11.83
C LEU A 29 1.56 5.46 -12.97
N ALA A 30 2.03 4.25 -12.77
CA ALA A 30 2.74 3.53 -13.82
C ALA A 30 1.83 3.28 -15.02
N CYS A 31 0.58 2.94 -14.77
CA CYS A 31 -0.39 2.70 -15.84
C CYS A 31 -0.65 3.99 -16.64
N LEU A 32 -0.82 5.11 -15.93
CA LEU A 32 -1.04 6.39 -16.59
C LEU A 32 0.18 6.79 -17.43
N PHE A 33 1.36 6.61 -16.87
CA PHE A 33 2.59 6.94 -17.58
C PHE A 33 2.75 6.07 -18.83
N ALA A 34 2.48 4.78 -18.70
CA ALA A 34 2.57 3.88 -19.83
C ALA A 34 1.57 4.27 -20.91
N GLY A 35 0.36 4.64 -20.50
CA GLY A 35 -0.65 5.09 -21.46
C GLY A 35 -0.24 6.34 -22.20
N ARG A 36 0.37 7.28 -21.48
CA ARG A 36 0.84 8.51 -22.12
C ARG A 36 1.97 8.27 -23.10
N LEU A 37 2.91 7.43 -22.68
CA LEU A 37 4.05 7.15 -23.52
C LEU A 37 3.66 6.32 -24.73
N ALA A 38 2.72 5.43 -24.56
CA ALA A 38 2.26 4.57 -25.65
C ALA A 38 1.27 5.31 -26.58
N GLY A 39 0.59 6.28 -26.01
CA GLY A 39 -0.39 7.03 -26.78
C GLY A 39 0.24 8.05 -27.65
#